data_db492a32a807e4872e1436f5680b7a69
#
_entry.id   db492a32a807e4872e1436f5680b7a69
#
_cell.length_a   1.000
_cell.length_b   1.000
_cell.length_c   1.000
_cell.angle_alpha   90.00
_cell.angle_beta   90.00
_cell.angle_gamma   90.00
#
_symmetry.space_group_name_H-M   'P 1'
#
loop_
_entity.id
_entity.type
_entity.pdbx_description
1 polymer ?
#
loop_
_entity_poly.entity_id
_entity_poly.type
_entity_poly.pdbx_seq_one_letter_code
_entity_poly.pdbx_strand_id
1 'polypeptide(L)'
;MYNFIKHITLNEGKTPKTLVQTKLPYGKDDLEPSMSRDTINYHYGKLYGSYVTRFNDGEGDADFNEAGAFLHNIWFTQFQKPTRSNEPDGSAGEFITKHYKSFDKFKDAFEKEAMKIQGSGWAYLARDGKIKTITNHEIKMDIVLLIDWWEHAWALDYQADKKGYLTNQWKIINWNVISSRVGLAS
;
A
#
# COMPACT_ATOMS: atom_id res chain seq x y z
N MET A 1 -4.50 16.31 -10.69
CA MET A 1 -3.11 16.38 -10.16
C MET A 1 -3.20 16.06 -8.66
N TYR A 2 -2.99 14.78 -8.31
CA TYR A 2 -3.06 14.33 -6.91
C TYR A 2 -1.82 14.81 -6.18
N ASN A 3 -2.01 15.73 -5.25
CA ASN A 3 -0.95 16.34 -4.45
C ASN A 3 -0.44 15.34 -3.39
N PHE A 4 0.32 14.34 -3.81
CA PHE A 4 0.96 13.35 -2.93
C PHE A 4 2.02 13.98 -1.99
N ILE A 5 2.51 15.18 -2.35
CA ILE A 5 3.60 15.87 -1.64
C ILE A 5 3.07 16.83 -0.54
N LYS A 6 1.77 17.14 -0.51
CA LYS A 6 1.25 18.14 0.45
C LYS A 6 1.21 17.67 1.91
N HIS A 7 1.56 16.42 2.23
CA HIS A 7 1.66 15.96 3.62
C HIS A 7 3.09 15.87 4.17
N ILE A 8 4.09 16.24 3.35
CA ILE A 8 5.47 16.40 3.83
C ILE A 8 5.87 17.85 3.54
N THR A 9 5.23 18.80 4.17
CA THR A 9 5.75 20.17 4.22
C THR A 9 6.73 20.21 5.39
N LEU A 10 8.02 20.19 5.08
CA LEU A 10 9.06 20.67 5.97
C LEU A 10 8.76 22.17 6.20
N ASN A 11 8.05 22.47 7.24
CA ASN A 11 7.84 23.84 7.68
C ASN A 11 8.98 24.19 8.65
N GLU A 12 9.96 24.94 8.19
CA GLU A 12 10.98 25.57 9.02
C GLU A 12 10.39 26.70 9.88
N GLY A 13 9.36 26.37 10.64
CA GLY A 13 8.65 27.30 11.50
C GLY A 13 7.66 26.58 12.39
N LYS A 14 8.16 25.89 13.42
CA LYS A 14 7.55 25.56 14.72
C LYS A 14 6.04 25.28 14.82
N THR A 15 5.36 24.78 13.80
CA THR A 15 4.08 24.10 14.01
C THR A 15 4.37 22.59 14.10
N PRO A 16 3.90 21.89 15.17
CA PRO A 16 4.10 20.45 15.26
C PRO A 16 3.51 19.78 14.01
N LYS A 17 4.25 18.83 13.43
CA LYS A 17 3.77 18.01 12.31
C LYS A 17 2.54 17.24 12.78
N THR A 18 1.42 17.40 12.07
CA THR A 18 0.19 16.67 12.35
C THR A 18 -0.14 15.76 11.18
N LEU A 19 -0.39 14.50 11.46
CA LEU A 19 -0.85 13.53 10.47
C LEU A 19 -2.37 13.57 10.35
N VAL A 20 -2.86 13.28 9.14
CA VAL A 20 -4.29 13.16 8.87
C VAL A 20 -4.54 11.84 8.15
N GLN A 21 -5.51 11.06 8.64
CA GLN A 21 -5.93 9.85 7.96
C GLN A 21 -6.57 10.19 6.61
N THR A 22 -5.99 9.69 5.52
CA THR A 22 -6.50 9.94 4.16
C THR A 22 -7.83 9.20 3.95
N LYS A 23 -8.81 9.88 3.36
CA LYS A 23 -10.10 9.27 3.04
C LYS A 23 -9.95 8.17 1.99
N LEU A 24 -10.70 7.09 2.15
CA LEU A 24 -10.79 6.04 1.13
C LEU A 24 -11.38 6.60 -0.17
N PRO A 25 -10.78 6.30 -1.35
CA PRO A 25 -11.33 6.70 -2.65
C PRO A 25 -12.50 5.80 -3.11
N TYR A 26 -12.96 4.89 -2.27
CA TYR A 26 -14.03 3.90 -2.53
C TYR A 26 -14.87 3.70 -1.26
N GLY A 27 -16.05 3.09 -1.42
CA GLY A 27 -16.89 2.67 -0.29
C GLY A 27 -16.32 1.43 0.40
N LYS A 28 -16.69 1.24 1.66
CA LYS A 28 -16.14 0.14 2.48
C LYS A 28 -16.46 -1.27 1.96
N ASP A 29 -17.53 -1.41 1.17
CA ASP A 29 -17.93 -2.68 0.54
C ASP A 29 -17.40 -2.84 -0.88
N ASP A 30 -16.84 -1.79 -1.44
CA ASP A 30 -16.48 -1.73 -2.86
C ASP A 30 -15.34 -2.66 -3.25
N LEU A 31 -14.57 -3.16 -2.29
CA LEU A 31 -13.44 -4.07 -2.55
C LEU A 31 -13.84 -5.55 -2.44
N GLU A 32 -15.06 -5.86 -2.06
CA GLU A 32 -15.52 -7.25 -1.99
C GLU A 32 -15.54 -7.93 -3.37
N PRO A 33 -15.26 -9.24 -3.46
CA PRO A 33 -14.90 -10.15 -2.37
C PRO A 33 -13.39 -10.16 -2.03
N SER A 34 -12.57 -9.28 -2.61
CA SER A 34 -11.10 -9.27 -2.42
C SER A 34 -10.68 -8.75 -1.05
N MET A 35 -11.50 -7.91 -0.43
CA MET A 35 -11.30 -7.42 0.93
C MET A 35 -12.67 -7.09 1.51
N SER A 36 -13.01 -7.71 2.64
CA SER A 36 -14.31 -7.52 3.27
C SER A 36 -14.48 -6.17 3.95
N ARG A 37 -15.74 -5.76 4.15
CA ARG A 37 -16.08 -4.59 4.97
C ARG A 37 -15.47 -4.69 6.37
N ASP A 38 -15.45 -5.88 6.97
CA ASP A 38 -14.91 -6.07 8.31
C ASP A 38 -13.41 -5.85 8.35
N THR A 39 -12.68 -6.35 7.35
CA THR A 39 -11.25 -6.05 7.19
C THR A 39 -11.02 -4.55 7.00
N ILE A 40 -11.80 -3.85 6.17
CA ILE A 40 -11.69 -2.40 6.00
C ILE A 40 -11.99 -1.66 7.33
N ASN A 41 -13.05 -2.03 8.04
CA ASN A 41 -13.40 -1.39 9.31
C ASN A 41 -12.30 -1.56 10.36
N TYR A 42 -11.72 -2.74 10.45
CA TYR A 42 -10.64 -3.02 11.39
C TYR A 42 -9.33 -2.36 10.95
N HIS A 43 -8.88 -2.64 9.74
CA HIS A 43 -7.57 -2.24 9.26
C HIS A 43 -7.48 -0.71 9.01
N TYR A 44 -8.43 -0.15 8.25
CA TYR A 44 -8.47 1.29 8.02
C TYR A 44 -8.97 2.04 9.26
N GLY A 45 -10.07 1.58 9.87
CA GLY A 45 -10.74 2.33 10.93
C GLY A 45 -10.03 2.28 12.27
N LYS A 46 -9.43 1.12 12.63
CA LYS A 46 -8.76 0.94 13.92
C LYS A 46 -7.24 1.06 13.81
N LEU A 47 -6.62 0.27 12.95
CA LEU A 47 -5.16 0.19 12.92
C LEU A 47 -4.53 1.42 12.28
N TYR A 48 -4.90 1.75 11.04
CA TYR A 48 -4.39 2.97 10.40
C TYR A 48 -4.75 4.22 11.20
N GLY A 49 -6.01 4.34 11.65
CA GLY A 49 -6.44 5.46 12.49
C GLY A 49 -5.62 5.59 13.77
N SER A 50 -5.24 4.46 14.41
CA SER A 50 -4.45 4.49 15.64
C SER A 50 -3.01 4.98 15.43
N TYR A 51 -2.36 4.67 14.30
CA TYR A 51 -1.04 5.24 13.99
C TYR A 51 -1.09 6.77 13.88
N VAL A 52 -2.13 7.28 13.21
CA VAL A 52 -2.35 8.74 13.07
C VAL A 52 -2.58 9.38 14.44
N THR A 53 -3.48 8.82 15.25
CA THR A 53 -3.82 9.34 16.58
C THR A 53 -2.60 9.32 17.49
N ARG A 54 -1.92 8.17 17.62
CA ARG A 54 -0.74 8.05 18.49
C ARG A 54 0.38 8.99 18.12
N PHE A 55 0.64 9.18 16.82
CA PHE A 55 1.62 10.16 16.38
C PHE A 55 1.24 11.58 16.84
N ASN A 56 0.00 11.98 16.61
CA ASN A 56 -0.49 13.33 16.94
C ASN A 56 -0.51 13.59 18.45
N ASP A 57 -0.81 12.57 19.25
CA ASP A 57 -0.90 12.65 20.70
C ASP A 57 0.47 12.45 21.39
N GLY A 58 1.53 12.16 20.61
CA GLY A 58 2.87 11.90 21.13
C GLY A 58 3.00 10.58 21.88
N GLU A 59 2.15 9.58 21.55
CA GLU A 59 2.14 8.28 22.20
C GLU A 59 3.03 7.26 21.49
N GLY A 60 3.86 6.56 22.25
CA GLY A 60 4.71 5.49 21.75
C GLY A 60 5.86 5.99 20.89
N ASP A 61 6.30 5.17 19.92
CA ASP A 61 7.38 5.50 19.00
C ASP A 61 6.86 6.34 17.84
N ALA A 62 7.32 7.58 17.75
CA ALA A 62 6.87 8.54 16.74
C ALA A 62 7.23 8.11 15.31
N ASP A 63 8.45 7.61 15.10
CA ASP A 63 8.92 7.19 13.78
C ASP A 63 8.14 5.96 13.28
N PHE A 64 7.87 5.01 14.17
CA PHE A 64 7.06 3.84 13.87
C PHE A 64 5.62 4.22 13.52
N ASN A 65 4.99 5.11 14.29
CA ASN A 65 3.63 5.57 14.03
C ASN A 65 3.53 6.38 12.73
N GLU A 66 4.50 7.25 12.47
CA GLU A 66 4.56 8.01 11.22
C GLU A 66 4.74 7.09 10.01
N ALA A 67 5.67 6.15 10.07
CA ALA A 67 5.90 5.19 9.00
C ALA A 67 4.68 4.28 8.79
N GLY A 68 4.02 3.83 9.87
CA GLY A 68 2.77 3.10 9.80
C GLY A 68 1.67 3.88 9.10
N ALA A 69 1.45 5.13 9.49
CA ALA A 69 0.47 6.00 8.85
C ALA A 69 0.81 6.26 7.36
N PHE A 70 2.06 6.50 7.03
CA PHE A 70 2.54 6.71 5.67
C PHE A 70 2.30 5.51 4.75
N LEU A 71 2.67 4.30 5.19
CA LEU A 71 2.53 3.08 4.41
C LEU A 71 1.06 2.72 4.20
N HIS A 72 0.21 2.85 5.22
CA HIS A 72 -1.22 2.61 5.10
C HIS A 72 -1.90 3.62 4.17
N ASN A 73 -1.46 4.90 4.18
CA ASN A 73 -1.94 5.89 3.22
C ASN A 73 -1.66 5.46 1.77
N ILE A 74 -0.42 5.04 1.48
CA ILE A 74 -0.05 4.53 0.15
C ILE A 74 -0.88 3.31 -0.22
N TRP A 75 -1.03 2.36 0.70
CA TRP A 75 -1.69 1.09 0.45
C TRP A 75 -3.20 1.26 0.23
N PHE A 76 -3.92 1.96 1.10
CA PHE A 76 -5.36 2.15 0.96
C PHE A 76 -5.75 3.01 -0.25
N THR A 77 -4.92 3.94 -0.67
CA THR A 77 -5.25 4.84 -1.80
C THR A 77 -4.97 4.23 -3.18
N GLN A 78 -4.40 3.02 -3.25
CA GLN A 78 -4.10 2.37 -4.53
C GLN A 78 -5.17 1.40 -5.01
N PHE A 79 -6.32 1.30 -4.34
CA PHE A 79 -7.35 0.33 -4.67
C PHE A 79 -8.55 0.94 -5.41
N GLN A 80 -9.25 0.08 -6.11
CA GLN A 80 -10.53 0.33 -6.79
C GLN A 80 -11.42 -0.90 -6.70
N LYS A 81 -12.69 -0.77 -7.08
CA LYS A 81 -13.60 -1.92 -7.21
C LYS A 81 -12.98 -3.01 -8.07
N PRO A 82 -13.16 -4.30 -7.70
CA PRO A 82 -12.70 -5.42 -8.52
C PRO A 82 -13.25 -5.33 -9.92
N THR A 83 -12.40 -5.60 -10.91
CA THR A 83 -12.81 -5.73 -12.31
C THR A 83 -12.59 -7.17 -12.78
N ARG A 84 -13.34 -7.60 -13.81
CA ARG A 84 -13.25 -8.97 -14.34
C ARG A 84 -11.84 -9.30 -14.87
N SER A 85 -11.18 -8.31 -15.45
CA SER A 85 -9.81 -8.40 -15.92
C SER A 85 -9.10 -7.13 -15.47
N ASN A 86 -8.24 -7.23 -14.45
CA ASN A 86 -7.51 -6.10 -13.90
C ASN A 86 -6.02 -6.24 -14.21
N GLU A 87 -5.65 -5.82 -15.41
CA GLU A 87 -4.27 -5.85 -15.87
C GLU A 87 -3.68 -4.44 -15.93
N PRO A 88 -2.37 -4.31 -15.70
CA PRO A 88 -1.69 -3.02 -15.80
C PRO A 88 -1.69 -2.52 -17.24
N ASP A 89 -2.05 -1.26 -17.42
CA ASP A 89 -2.02 -0.53 -18.67
C ASP A 89 -1.20 0.76 -18.54
N GLY A 90 -1.09 1.52 -19.64
CA GLY A 90 -0.37 2.78 -19.67
C GLY A 90 1.06 2.67 -19.11
N SER A 91 1.50 3.67 -18.37
CA SER A 91 2.87 3.72 -17.82
C SER A 91 3.16 2.59 -16.82
N ALA A 92 2.16 2.11 -16.08
CA ALA A 92 2.34 0.95 -15.20
C ALA A 92 2.59 -0.33 -16.00
N GLY A 93 1.81 -0.55 -17.07
CA GLY A 93 1.98 -1.71 -17.97
C GLY A 93 3.34 -1.71 -18.66
N GLU A 94 3.75 -0.56 -19.19
CA GLU A 94 5.06 -0.38 -19.82
C GLU A 94 6.20 -0.63 -18.83
N PHE A 95 6.08 -0.09 -17.62
CA PHE A 95 7.08 -0.25 -16.57
C PHE A 95 7.23 -1.72 -16.16
N ILE A 96 6.11 -2.43 -15.92
CA ILE A 96 6.12 -3.85 -15.59
C ILE A 96 6.69 -4.69 -16.73
N THR A 97 6.28 -4.42 -17.97
CA THR A 97 6.78 -5.14 -19.15
C THR A 97 8.28 -4.94 -19.35
N LYS A 98 8.76 -3.72 -19.16
CA LYS A 98 10.19 -3.39 -19.23
C LYS A 98 11.03 -4.21 -18.25
N HIS A 99 10.58 -4.35 -16.99
CA HIS A 99 11.37 -4.99 -15.94
C HIS A 99 11.12 -6.50 -15.82
N TYR A 100 9.92 -6.97 -16.14
CA TYR A 100 9.47 -8.36 -15.90
C TYR A 100 9.00 -9.09 -17.15
N LYS A 101 8.90 -8.43 -18.31
CA LYS A 101 8.45 -8.95 -19.61
C LYS A 101 6.95 -9.25 -19.71
N SER A 102 6.26 -9.59 -18.61
CA SER A 102 4.81 -9.76 -18.56
C SER A 102 4.28 -9.54 -17.16
N PHE A 103 2.97 -9.29 -17.03
CA PHE A 103 2.31 -9.18 -15.74
C PHE A 103 2.36 -10.48 -14.94
N ASP A 104 2.22 -11.64 -15.58
CA ASP A 104 2.31 -12.93 -14.88
C ASP A 104 3.70 -13.14 -14.27
N LYS A 105 4.76 -12.86 -15.03
CA LYS A 105 6.13 -12.95 -14.48
C LYS A 105 6.37 -11.95 -13.35
N PHE A 106 5.76 -10.78 -13.42
CA PHE A 106 5.80 -9.82 -12.33
C PHE A 106 5.09 -10.36 -11.09
N LYS A 107 3.87 -10.91 -11.23
CA LYS A 107 3.13 -11.53 -10.10
C LYS A 107 3.92 -12.66 -9.46
N ASP A 108 4.50 -13.55 -10.25
CA ASP A 108 5.34 -14.65 -9.76
C ASP A 108 6.57 -14.15 -8.98
N ALA A 109 7.24 -13.13 -9.52
CA ALA A 109 8.39 -12.52 -8.86
C ALA A 109 7.98 -11.81 -7.56
N PHE A 110 6.83 -11.12 -7.57
CA PHE A 110 6.31 -10.42 -6.39
C PHE A 110 5.91 -11.40 -5.28
N GLU A 111 5.18 -12.47 -5.63
CA GLU A 111 4.82 -13.54 -4.69
C GLU A 111 6.07 -14.15 -4.05
N LYS A 112 7.07 -14.49 -4.88
CA LYS A 112 8.32 -15.06 -4.40
C LYS A 112 9.05 -14.17 -3.38
N GLU A 113 9.08 -12.85 -3.61
CA GLU A 113 9.71 -11.91 -2.67
C GLU A 113 8.85 -11.69 -1.42
N ALA A 114 7.53 -11.52 -1.56
CA ALA A 114 6.62 -11.35 -0.44
C ALA A 114 6.64 -12.55 0.52
N MET A 115 6.67 -13.78 -0.02
CA MET A 115 6.70 -15.01 0.78
C MET A 115 8.00 -15.22 1.58
N LYS A 116 9.06 -14.45 1.30
CA LYS A 116 10.29 -14.45 2.11
C LYS A 116 10.16 -13.66 3.41
N ILE A 117 9.14 -12.79 3.51
CA ILE A 117 8.93 -11.97 4.71
C ILE A 117 8.53 -12.88 5.86
N GLN A 118 9.36 -12.89 6.91
CA GLN A 118 9.08 -13.56 8.17
C GLN A 118 8.56 -12.52 9.18
N GLY A 119 7.36 -12.77 9.73
CA GLY A 119 6.70 -11.82 10.62
C GLY A 119 6.00 -10.70 9.85
N SER A 120 6.05 -9.49 10.40
CA SER A 120 5.34 -8.32 9.91
C SER A 120 6.18 -7.48 8.96
N GLY A 121 5.59 -7.05 7.87
CA GLY A 121 6.28 -6.24 6.89
C GLY A 121 5.43 -5.88 5.68
N TRP A 122 6.10 -5.41 4.63
CA TRP A 122 5.50 -4.98 3.37
C TRP A 122 6.35 -5.45 2.20
N ALA A 123 5.72 -5.82 1.10
CA ALA A 123 6.38 -6.03 -0.17
C ALA A 123 6.02 -4.88 -1.11
N TYR A 124 6.97 -4.37 -1.89
CA TYR A 124 6.69 -3.25 -2.79
C TYR A 124 7.50 -3.29 -4.08
N LEU A 125 6.90 -2.79 -5.15
CA LEU A 125 7.60 -2.47 -6.39
C LEU A 125 8.20 -1.07 -6.24
N ALA A 126 9.51 -0.97 -6.38
CA ALA A 126 10.24 0.28 -6.29
C ALA A 126 10.38 0.97 -7.67
N ARG A 127 10.68 2.27 -7.70
CA ARG A 127 10.90 3.02 -8.95
C ARG A 127 12.08 2.53 -9.79
N ASP A 128 13.04 1.84 -9.16
CA ASP A 128 14.12 1.18 -9.90
C ASP A 128 13.71 -0.13 -10.59
N GLY A 129 12.44 -0.49 -10.49
CA GLY A 129 11.86 -1.71 -11.05
C GLY A 129 12.10 -2.96 -10.22
N LYS A 130 12.75 -2.87 -9.06
CA LYS A 130 12.97 -4.02 -8.17
C LYS A 130 11.82 -4.20 -7.21
N ILE A 131 11.52 -5.45 -6.89
CA ILE A 131 10.66 -5.80 -5.76
C ILE A 131 11.52 -5.82 -4.51
N LYS A 132 11.10 -5.07 -3.49
CA LYS A 132 11.79 -4.90 -2.21
C LYS A 132 10.84 -5.19 -1.06
N THR A 133 11.38 -5.35 0.14
CA THR A 133 10.61 -5.58 1.36
C THR A 133 10.95 -4.55 2.43
N ILE A 134 9.99 -4.30 3.31
CA ILE A 134 10.15 -3.46 4.51
C ILE A 134 9.79 -4.34 5.69
N THR A 135 10.65 -4.39 6.70
CA THR A 135 10.38 -5.05 7.99
C THR A 135 9.68 -4.06 8.90
N ASN A 136 8.58 -4.48 9.53
CA ASN A 136 7.73 -3.61 10.35
C ASN A 136 7.25 -2.38 9.56
N HIS A 137 7.61 -1.17 10.00
CA HIS A 137 7.29 0.08 9.34
C HIS A 137 8.55 0.91 9.12
N GLU A 138 8.77 1.34 7.87
CA GLU A 138 9.83 2.26 7.49
C GLU A 138 9.38 3.08 6.28
N ILE A 139 9.60 4.38 6.30
CA ILE A 139 9.27 5.26 5.17
C ILE A 139 10.23 4.99 4.01
N LYS A 140 9.66 4.66 2.85
CA LYS A 140 10.39 4.55 1.57
C LYS A 140 9.75 5.47 0.54
N MET A 141 10.54 6.34 -0.06
CA MET A 141 10.05 7.36 -1.00
C MET A 141 9.95 6.85 -2.45
N ASP A 142 10.45 5.64 -2.72
CA ASP A 142 10.51 5.04 -4.04
C ASP A 142 9.39 4.01 -4.32
N ILE A 143 8.34 3.98 -3.51
CA ILE A 143 7.24 3.02 -3.64
C ILE A 143 6.36 3.36 -4.85
N VAL A 144 6.21 2.40 -5.76
CA VAL A 144 5.28 2.43 -6.89
C VAL A 144 4.01 1.66 -6.56
N LEU A 145 4.13 0.42 -6.11
CA LEU A 145 3.03 -0.44 -5.67
C LEU A 145 3.41 -1.08 -4.34
N LEU A 146 2.46 -1.16 -3.40
CA LEU A 146 2.70 -1.64 -2.04
C LEU A 146 1.69 -2.73 -1.67
N ILE A 147 2.15 -3.80 -1.04
CA ILE A 147 1.30 -4.85 -0.47
C ILE A 147 1.64 -5.00 1.00
N ASP A 148 0.62 -4.87 1.83
CA ASP A 148 0.71 -5.12 3.26
C ASP A 148 0.87 -6.62 3.53
N TRP A 149 1.88 -7.00 4.32
CA TRP A 149 2.15 -8.40 4.67
C TRP A 149 1.98 -8.67 6.17
N TRP A 150 1.47 -7.69 6.91
CA TRP A 150 1.07 -7.86 8.31
C TRP A 150 -0.12 -8.81 8.41
N GLU A 151 -0.19 -9.60 9.47
CA GLU A 151 -1.25 -10.58 9.68
C GLU A 151 -2.66 -9.96 9.62
N HIS A 152 -2.81 -8.76 10.15
CA HIS A 152 -4.08 -8.03 10.13
C HIS A 152 -4.58 -7.65 8.72
N ALA A 153 -3.72 -7.68 7.71
CA ALA A 153 -4.12 -7.37 6.34
C ALA A 153 -4.85 -8.53 5.65
N TRP A 154 -4.63 -9.77 6.11
CA TRP A 154 -5.15 -10.96 5.44
C TRP A 154 -5.87 -11.95 6.36
N ALA A 155 -5.61 -11.96 7.68
CA ALA A 155 -6.08 -13.03 8.54
C ALA A 155 -7.62 -13.12 8.66
N LEU A 156 -8.35 -11.99 8.65
CA LEU A 156 -9.80 -12.00 8.75
C LEU A 156 -10.48 -12.67 7.53
N ASP A 157 -9.98 -12.38 6.33
CA ASP A 157 -10.61 -12.84 5.09
C ASP A 157 -9.99 -14.14 4.54
N TYR A 158 -8.71 -14.36 4.81
CA TYR A 158 -7.92 -15.43 4.19
C TYR A 158 -7.33 -16.42 5.18
N GLN A 159 -7.47 -16.18 6.50
CA GLN A 159 -6.83 -17.00 7.54
C GLN A 159 -5.32 -17.14 7.28
N ALA A 160 -4.83 -18.37 6.96
CA ALA A 160 -3.42 -18.61 6.64
C ALA A 160 -3.10 -18.60 5.12
N ASP A 161 -4.11 -18.40 4.26
CA ASP A 161 -3.95 -18.40 2.80
C ASP A 161 -3.39 -17.09 2.28
N LYS A 162 -2.11 -16.84 2.54
CA LYS A 162 -1.39 -15.66 2.05
C LYS A 162 -1.34 -15.58 0.52
N LYS A 163 -1.34 -16.73 -0.16
CA LYS A 163 -1.33 -16.78 -1.62
C LYS A 163 -2.68 -16.33 -2.20
N GLY A 164 -3.76 -16.80 -1.62
CA GLY A 164 -5.12 -16.35 -1.96
C GLY A 164 -5.29 -14.85 -1.72
N TYR A 165 -4.79 -14.34 -0.58
CA TYR A 165 -4.76 -12.91 -0.29
C TYR A 165 -4.06 -12.13 -1.41
N LEU A 166 -2.81 -12.46 -1.73
CA LEU A 166 -2.05 -11.75 -2.77
C LEU A 166 -2.73 -11.84 -4.15
N THR A 167 -3.24 -13.01 -4.51
CA THR A 167 -3.97 -13.21 -5.78
C THR A 167 -5.18 -12.28 -5.89
N ASN A 168 -5.89 -12.04 -4.78
CA ASN A 168 -7.04 -11.16 -4.76
C ASN A 168 -6.65 -9.67 -4.71
N GLN A 169 -5.47 -9.32 -4.17
CA GLN A 169 -4.98 -7.94 -4.25
C GLN A 169 -4.86 -7.46 -5.70
N TRP A 170 -4.39 -8.30 -6.62
CA TRP A 170 -4.25 -7.93 -8.04
C TRP A 170 -5.57 -7.52 -8.68
N LYS A 171 -6.70 -8.00 -8.19
CA LYS A 171 -8.04 -7.69 -8.73
C LYS A 171 -8.53 -6.28 -8.40
N ILE A 172 -7.96 -5.67 -7.37
CA ILE A 172 -8.39 -4.38 -6.83
C ILE A 172 -7.36 -3.25 -6.99
N ILE A 173 -6.19 -3.52 -7.54
CA ILE A 173 -5.20 -2.46 -7.83
C ILE A 173 -5.75 -1.46 -8.84
N ASN A 174 -5.68 -0.18 -8.53
CA ASN A 174 -5.96 0.90 -9.46
C ASN A 174 -4.69 1.24 -10.26
N TRP A 175 -4.58 0.70 -11.46
CA TRP A 175 -3.39 0.86 -12.30
C TRP A 175 -3.15 2.32 -12.74
N ASN A 176 -4.17 3.18 -12.73
CA ASN A 176 -3.99 4.62 -12.97
C ASN A 176 -3.20 5.28 -11.82
N VAL A 177 -3.45 4.86 -10.58
CA VAL A 177 -2.67 5.33 -9.41
C VAL A 177 -1.23 4.86 -9.53
N ILE A 178 -1.02 3.59 -9.91
CA ILE A 178 0.32 3.03 -10.10
C ILE A 178 1.06 3.75 -11.24
N SER A 179 0.39 3.99 -12.37
CA SER A 179 0.94 4.77 -13.50
C SER A 179 1.37 6.18 -13.07
N SER A 180 0.57 6.85 -12.23
CA SER A 180 0.93 8.17 -11.70
C SER A 180 2.19 8.13 -10.83
N ARG A 181 2.38 7.05 -10.05
CA ARG A 181 3.57 6.88 -9.19
C ARG A 181 4.84 6.53 -9.98
N VAL A 182 4.68 5.80 -11.09
CA VAL A 182 5.80 5.56 -12.05
C VAL A 182 6.26 6.85 -12.68
N GLY A 183 5.33 7.73 -13.07
CA GLY A 183 5.62 8.99 -13.77
C GLY A 183 6.15 10.12 -12.88
N LEU A 184 6.15 9.96 -11.55
CA LEU A 184 6.77 10.93 -10.65
C LEU A 184 8.29 10.80 -10.80
N ALA A 185 8.89 11.70 -11.62
CA ALA A 185 10.33 11.81 -11.72
C ALA A 185 10.95 12.08 -10.34
N SER A 186 12.05 11.42 -10.07
CA SER A 186 12.93 11.63 -8.92
C SER A 186 13.52 13.04 -8.89
#